data_b6598f9bbd9e129bfeffab5f5f0fbc7e
#
_entry.id   b6598f9bbd9e129bfeffab5f5f0fbc7e
#
_cell.length_a   1.000
_cell.length_b   1.000
_cell.length_c   1.000
_cell.angle_alpha   90.00
_cell.angle_beta   90.00
_cell.angle_gamma   90.00
#
_symmetry.space_group_name_H-M   'P 1'
#
loop_
_entity.id
_entity.type
_entity.pdbx_description
1 polymer ?
#
loop_
_entity_poly.entity_id
_entity_poly.type
_entity_poly.pdbx_seq_one_letter_code
_entity_poly.pdbx_strand_id
1 'polypeptide(L)'
;MDQKRLLSIIVPVYNEEEFVTAAIERALRAPLPEGIESELVAVDDGSTDGSSEILDELAAAHPGRVRVFHHKVNSGKGAAIRTGLQEAAGEFGIIQDSDLEYDPAEYPKVLAPLVASKADVVYGSRFLISGERRVMYYWHSLANHFLTTACNMAADLNLTDMETCYKAFRMSLAKSIPIRSNRFGIEPEITIKFAKRQASIYEVPINYYGRTYEEGKKIGVKDAVNALWVILRCYFTRDIYMDRGAGILDSLAGTRRFNKWMADTVRPWLGNHVLELGSGIGNMTQHLSRGRKTYVASDIDDEHLARLRVRFRGRPNLTSRRCDLTRPADFDDLRGRFDTVVCLNVVEHVEDDLLALRNIRSALQPGGRAIILVPQDQAVYGSLDKVLGHYRRYSEQQLRSRMEEAGFQWEQALHFNRVTRPGWRLNGKVLRRESFGRFQLRLFDALVPVWRRIDRLFPWPAVSVIGIGRAATP
;
A
#
# COMPACT_ATOMS: atom_id res chain seq x y z
N MET A 1 9.35 -26.83 1.43
CA MET A 1 10.36 -25.98 2.11
C MET A 1 9.72 -24.62 2.28
N ASP A 2 9.39 -24.22 3.50
CA ASP A 2 8.88 -22.87 3.76
C ASP A 2 9.96 -21.88 3.33
N GLN A 3 9.57 -20.96 2.46
CA GLN A 3 10.46 -19.91 1.97
C GLN A 3 10.77 -18.99 3.16
N LYS A 4 12.02 -18.97 3.61
CA LYS A 4 12.43 -18.13 4.73
C LYS A 4 12.13 -16.67 4.41
N ARG A 5 11.50 -15.99 5.36
CA ARG A 5 11.13 -14.56 5.25
C ARG A 5 12.34 -13.71 5.64
N LEU A 6 12.54 -12.58 5.01
CA LEU A 6 13.71 -11.72 5.21
C LEU A 6 13.31 -10.41 5.90
N LEU A 7 14.06 -10.05 6.95
CA LEU A 7 14.04 -8.75 7.61
C LEU A 7 15.20 -7.89 7.09
N SER A 8 14.92 -6.69 6.61
CA SER A 8 15.96 -5.68 6.34
C SER A 8 16.10 -4.74 7.56
N ILE A 9 17.27 -4.74 8.18
CA ILE A 9 17.64 -3.81 9.25
C ILE A 9 18.28 -2.59 8.59
N ILE A 10 17.61 -1.44 8.62
CA ILE A 10 18.07 -0.20 7.99
C ILE A 10 18.77 0.65 9.04
N VAL A 11 20.07 0.89 8.84
CA VAL A 11 20.92 1.62 9.78
C VAL A 11 21.44 2.91 9.15
N PRO A 12 20.83 4.08 9.46
CA PRO A 12 21.41 5.37 9.09
C PRO A 12 22.62 5.66 9.99
N VAL A 13 23.75 6.04 9.39
CA VAL A 13 25.01 6.33 10.10
C VAL A 13 25.50 7.72 9.74
N TYR A 14 25.89 8.52 10.72
CA TYR A 14 26.57 9.81 10.52
C TYR A 14 27.44 10.17 11.72
N ASN A 15 28.76 10.11 11.56
CA ASN A 15 29.75 10.40 12.60
C ASN A 15 29.48 9.63 13.90
N GLU A 16 29.54 8.30 13.80
CA GLU A 16 29.35 7.36 14.92
C GLU A 16 30.50 6.33 14.99
N GLU A 17 31.73 6.76 14.67
CA GLU A 17 32.95 5.92 14.67
C GLU A 17 33.09 5.07 15.94
N GLU A 18 32.75 5.63 17.10
CA GLU A 18 32.87 4.97 18.39
C GLU A 18 31.84 3.82 18.57
N PHE A 19 30.64 3.93 17.98
CA PHE A 19 29.51 3.05 18.29
C PHE A 19 29.10 2.13 17.16
N VAL A 20 29.41 2.48 15.91
CA VAL A 20 28.87 1.82 14.71
C VAL A 20 29.21 0.33 14.65
N THR A 21 30.43 -0.07 15.02
CA THR A 21 30.84 -1.49 15.07
C THR A 21 29.96 -2.28 16.05
N ALA A 22 29.84 -1.79 17.28
CA ALA A 22 29.04 -2.45 18.30
C ALA A 22 27.54 -2.50 17.93
N ALA A 23 27.02 -1.44 17.33
CA ALA A 23 25.62 -1.37 16.90
C ALA A 23 25.30 -2.42 15.82
N ILE A 24 26.14 -2.51 14.78
CA ILE A 24 25.97 -3.48 13.68
C ILE A 24 26.13 -4.91 14.18
N GLU A 25 27.17 -5.20 14.96
CA GLU A 25 27.41 -6.53 15.52
C GLU A 25 26.26 -7.00 16.45
N ARG A 26 25.70 -6.10 17.27
CA ARG A 26 24.54 -6.41 18.10
C ARG A 26 23.30 -6.68 17.25
N ALA A 27 23.06 -5.89 16.21
CA ALA A 27 21.93 -6.08 15.29
C ALA A 27 22.03 -7.40 14.52
N LEU A 28 23.24 -7.79 14.07
CA LEU A 28 23.47 -9.06 13.36
C LEU A 28 23.30 -10.30 14.26
N ARG A 29 23.54 -10.17 15.57
CA ARG A 29 23.37 -11.24 16.57
C ARG A 29 22.00 -11.23 17.25
N ALA A 30 21.15 -10.27 16.93
CA ALA A 30 19.84 -10.12 17.54
C ALA A 30 18.98 -11.38 17.36
N PRO A 31 18.20 -11.77 18.38
CA PRO A 31 17.25 -12.85 18.23
C PRO A 31 16.16 -12.45 17.22
N LEU A 32 15.74 -13.40 16.38
CA LEU A 32 14.66 -13.20 15.41
C LEU A 32 13.56 -14.24 15.63
N PRO A 33 12.31 -13.94 15.25
CA PRO A 33 11.25 -14.94 15.22
C PRO A 33 11.62 -16.10 14.29
N GLU A 34 11.09 -17.28 14.60
CA GLU A 34 11.32 -18.51 13.81
C GLU A 34 10.96 -18.31 12.33
N GLY A 35 11.83 -18.81 11.43
CA GLY A 35 11.67 -18.69 9.99
C GLY A 35 11.99 -17.33 9.39
N ILE A 36 12.60 -16.41 10.16
CA ILE A 36 13.07 -15.11 9.67
C ILE A 36 14.60 -15.08 9.65
N GLU A 37 15.13 -14.65 8.51
CA GLU A 37 16.54 -14.28 8.35
C GLU A 37 16.67 -12.75 8.27
N SER A 38 17.88 -12.21 8.46
CA SER A 38 18.13 -10.77 8.35
C SER A 38 19.23 -10.43 7.36
N GLU A 39 19.03 -9.31 6.66
CA GLU A 39 20.09 -8.51 6.05
C GLU A 39 20.20 -7.17 6.78
N LEU A 40 21.36 -6.55 6.73
CA LEU A 40 21.61 -5.22 7.27
C LEU A 40 21.98 -4.29 6.11
N VAL A 41 21.27 -3.17 6.02
CA VAL A 41 21.51 -2.12 5.02
C VAL A 41 21.94 -0.87 5.77
N ALA A 42 23.26 -0.64 5.85
CA ALA A 42 23.84 0.56 6.44
C ALA A 42 23.93 1.66 5.39
N VAL A 43 23.55 2.88 5.75
CA VAL A 43 23.67 4.05 4.89
C VAL A 43 24.50 5.11 5.63
N ASP A 44 25.73 5.30 5.18
CA ASP A 44 26.60 6.37 5.62
C ASP A 44 26.16 7.68 4.99
N ASP A 45 25.71 8.61 5.81
CA ASP A 45 25.21 9.91 5.36
C ASP A 45 26.33 10.96 5.21
N GLY A 46 27.42 10.56 4.60
CA GLY A 46 28.59 11.43 4.34
C GLY A 46 29.34 11.77 5.61
N SER A 47 29.69 10.77 6.41
CA SER A 47 30.51 10.92 7.62
C SER A 47 31.86 11.53 7.31
N THR A 48 32.43 12.24 8.29
CA THR A 48 33.73 12.93 8.22
C THR A 48 34.73 12.41 9.26
N ASP A 49 34.33 11.39 10.01
CA ASP A 49 35.17 10.59 10.92
C ASP A 49 35.49 9.22 10.29
N GLY A 50 35.97 8.25 11.05
CA GLY A 50 36.27 6.89 10.58
C GLY A 50 35.06 5.98 10.33
N SER A 51 33.83 6.49 10.40
CA SER A 51 32.62 5.67 10.26
C SER A 51 32.50 4.97 8.90
N SER A 52 32.90 5.65 7.81
CA SER A 52 32.81 5.11 6.45
C SER A 52 33.69 3.89 6.26
N GLU A 53 34.97 3.98 6.68
CA GLU A 53 35.96 2.92 6.59
C GLU A 53 35.55 1.71 7.42
N ILE A 54 35.06 1.94 8.64
CA ILE A 54 34.55 0.88 9.54
C ILE A 54 33.37 0.14 8.88
N LEU A 55 32.45 0.86 8.24
CA LEU A 55 31.32 0.24 7.55
C LEU A 55 31.76 -0.66 6.40
N ASP A 56 32.75 -0.24 5.62
CA ASP A 56 33.31 -1.04 4.51
C ASP A 56 34.01 -2.31 5.05
N GLU A 57 34.75 -2.20 6.15
CA GLU A 57 35.35 -3.36 6.84
C GLU A 57 34.28 -4.34 7.32
N LEU A 58 33.19 -3.85 7.92
CA LEU A 58 32.06 -4.67 8.37
C LEU A 58 31.35 -5.35 7.21
N ALA A 59 31.18 -4.67 6.07
CA ALA A 59 30.60 -5.27 4.86
C ALA A 59 31.50 -6.39 4.31
N ALA A 60 32.82 -6.19 4.31
CA ALA A 60 33.79 -7.19 3.90
C ALA A 60 33.83 -8.41 4.87
N ALA A 61 33.65 -8.17 6.17
CA ALA A 61 33.60 -9.22 7.19
C ALA A 61 32.31 -10.06 7.16
N HIS A 62 31.19 -9.48 6.66
CA HIS A 62 29.88 -10.14 6.62
C HIS A 62 29.28 -10.16 5.20
N PRO A 63 29.94 -10.82 4.22
CA PRO A 63 29.50 -10.80 2.82
C PRO A 63 28.11 -11.41 2.66
N GLY A 64 27.26 -10.71 1.93
CA GLY A 64 25.86 -11.11 1.68
C GLY A 64 24.89 -10.83 2.82
N ARG A 65 25.37 -10.44 4.02
CA ARG A 65 24.52 -10.05 5.15
C ARG A 65 24.54 -8.55 5.44
N VAL A 66 25.67 -7.89 5.19
CA VAL A 66 25.83 -6.43 5.37
C VAL A 66 26.08 -5.79 4.02
N ARG A 67 25.27 -4.79 3.69
CA ARG A 67 25.43 -3.94 2.50
C ARG A 67 25.53 -2.49 2.94
N VAL A 68 26.49 -1.77 2.37
CA VAL A 68 26.79 -0.38 2.72
C VAL A 68 26.58 0.52 1.51
N PHE A 69 26.00 1.69 1.75
CA PHE A 69 25.78 2.73 0.75
C PHE A 69 26.24 4.07 1.32
N HIS A 70 27.02 4.83 0.52
CA HIS A 70 27.58 6.09 0.96
C HIS A 70 26.95 7.27 0.23
N HIS A 71 26.53 8.28 0.98
CA HIS A 71 26.18 9.58 0.45
C HIS A 71 27.44 10.46 0.30
N LYS A 72 27.52 11.25 -0.76
CA LYS A 72 28.67 12.15 -0.96
C LYS A 72 28.75 13.30 0.05
N VAL A 73 27.61 13.68 0.61
CA VAL A 73 27.45 14.78 1.58
C VAL A 73 26.34 14.43 2.55
N ASN A 74 26.41 14.97 3.76
CA ASN A 74 25.35 14.81 4.75
C ASN A 74 24.03 15.38 4.21
N SER A 75 23.06 14.48 4.06
CA SER A 75 21.71 14.78 3.54
C SER A 75 20.64 14.65 4.63
N GLY A 76 20.99 14.06 5.78
CA GLY A 76 20.15 13.87 6.97
C GLY A 76 19.53 12.47 7.09
N LYS A 77 19.17 12.10 8.32
CA LYS A 77 18.62 10.78 8.70
C LYS A 77 17.52 10.29 7.76
N GLY A 78 16.58 11.17 7.40
CA GLY A 78 15.47 10.82 6.50
C GLY A 78 15.93 10.48 5.07
N ALA A 79 17.00 11.11 4.58
CA ALA A 79 17.60 10.78 3.29
C ALA A 79 18.29 9.40 3.34
N ALA A 80 19.03 9.12 4.42
CA ALA A 80 19.66 7.83 4.63
C ALA A 80 18.63 6.69 4.73
N ILE A 81 17.56 6.88 5.51
CA ILE A 81 16.47 5.89 5.62
C ILE A 81 15.81 5.67 4.23
N ARG A 82 15.59 6.72 3.44
CA ARG A 82 15.01 6.59 2.09
C ARG A 82 15.91 5.75 1.16
N THR A 83 17.21 5.96 1.20
CA THR A 83 18.18 5.13 0.48
C THR A 83 18.13 3.68 0.98
N GLY A 84 18.16 3.47 2.30
CA GLY A 84 18.05 2.14 2.89
C GLY A 84 16.76 1.41 2.51
N LEU A 85 15.63 2.10 2.46
CA LEU A 85 14.35 1.53 1.99
C LEU A 85 14.40 1.11 0.52
N GLN A 86 15.03 1.90 -0.35
CA GLN A 86 15.14 1.58 -1.78
C GLN A 86 15.98 0.31 -1.99
N GLU A 87 17.08 0.19 -1.28
CA GLU A 87 18.06 -0.89 -1.40
C GLU A 87 17.66 -2.18 -0.65
N ALA A 88 16.82 -2.09 0.37
CA ALA A 88 16.37 -3.23 1.16
C ALA A 88 15.62 -4.27 0.32
N ALA A 89 15.90 -5.57 0.54
CA ALA A 89 15.27 -6.68 -0.20
C ALA A 89 14.24 -7.47 0.64
N GLY A 90 14.16 -7.20 1.94
CA GLY A 90 13.32 -7.93 2.88
C GLY A 90 11.81 -7.77 2.68
N GLU A 91 11.05 -8.73 3.20
CA GLU A 91 9.60 -8.62 3.33
C GLU A 91 9.22 -7.62 4.43
N PHE A 92 10.02 -7.59 5.49
CA PHE A 92 9.90 -6.65 6.60
C PHE A 92 11.09 -5.71 6.64
N GLY A 93 10.86 -4.52 7.18
CA GLY A 93 11.92 -3.58 7.50
C GLY A 93 11.84 -3.13 8.95
N ILE A 94 12.96 -2.82 9.55
CA ILE A 94 13.07 -2.13 10.84
C ILE A 94 14.14 -1.05 10.73
N ILE A 95 13.90 0.11 11.35
CA ILE A 95 14.91 1.17 11.45
C ILE A 95 15.66 0.96 12.77
N GLN A 96 16.98 0.95 12.71
CA GLN A 96 17.89 0.83 13.83
C GLN A 96 18.87 2.00 13.84
N ASP A 97 18.86 2.81 14.91
CA ASP A 97 19.88 3.83 15.08
C ASP A 97 21.25 3.22 15.47
N SER A 98 22.32 3.85 15.03
CA SER A 98 23.71 3.39 15.22
C SER A 98 24.32 3.78 16.56
N ASP A 99 23.52 4.35 17.47
CA ASP A 99 23.98 5.00 18.71
C ASP A 99 23.85 4.17 20.00
N LEU A 100 23.48 2.90 19.89
CA LEU A 100 23.27 1.94 20.97
C LEU A 100 22.15 2.29 21.99
N GLU A 101 21.36 3.33 21.74
CA GLU A 101 20.24 3.69 22.62
C GLU A 101 19.10 2.66 22.58
N TYR A 102 18.95 1.94 21.46
CA TYR A 102 17.95 0.90 21.25
C TYR A 102 18.58 -0.50 21.27
N ASP A 103 17.90 -1.45 21.91
CA ASP A 103 18.39 -2.82 22.04
C ASP A 103 17.81 -3.76 20.97
N PRO A 104 18.63 -4.33 20.07
CA PRO A 104 18.16 -5.31 19.07
C PRO A 104 17.54 -6.59 19.68
N ALA A 105 17.76 -6.89 20.97
CA ALA A 105 17.05 -7.97 21.65
C ALA A 105 15.52 -7.79 21.67
N GLU A 106 15.02 -6.58 21.43
CA GLU A 106 13.60 -6.26 21.34
C GLU A 106 12.96 -6.60 19.96
N TYR A 107 13.75 -6.96 18.94
CA TYR A 107 13.24 -7.29 17.61
C TYR A 107 12.10 -8.32 17.61
N PRO A 108 12.17 -9.43 18.39
CA PRO A 108 11.07 -10.39 18.39
C PRO A 108 9.74 -9.78 18.82
N LYS A 109 9.72 -8.86 19.81
CA LYS A 109 8.51 -8.18 20.26
C LYS A 109 7.93 -7.26 19.19
N VAL A 110 8.81 -6.49 18.55
CA VAL A 110 8.42 -5.53 17.51
C VAL A 110 7.94 -6.24 16.23
N LEU A 111 8.55 -7.38 15.89
CA LEU A 111 8.19 -8.14 14.68
C LEU A 111 6.96 -9.05 14.88
N ALA A 112 6.66 -9.50 16.10
CA ALA A 112 5.60 -10.46 16.35
C ALA A 112 4.23 -10.07 15.74
N PRO A 113 3.73 -8.82 15.82
CA PRO A 113 2.46 -8.46 15.18
C PRO A 113 2.52 -8.49 13.65
N LEU A 114 3.68 -8.17 13.04
CA LEU A 114 3.89 -8.23 11.58
C LEU A 114 3.89 -9.68 11.10
N VAL A 115 4.65 -10.55 11.77
CA VAL A 115 4.76 -11.99 11.44
C VAL A 115 3.41 -12.66 11.56
N ALA A 116 2.64 -12.33 12.60
CA ALA A 116 1.28 -12.82 12.80
C ALA A 116 0.25 -12.21 11.83
N SER A 117 0.66 -11.38 10.89
CA SER A 117 -0.21 -10.65 9.94
C SER A 117 -1.34 -9.87 10.63
N LYS A 118 -1.09 -9.36 11.85
CA LYS A 118 -2.01 -8.50 12.60
C LYS A 118 -1.77 -7.03 12.29
N ALA A 119 -0.51 -6.66 12.02
CA ALA A 119 -0.06 -5.29 11.78
C ALA A 119 0.59 -5.14 10.41
N ASP A 120 0.54 -3.93 9.88
CA ASP A 120 1.35 -3.46 8.75
C ASP A 120 2.55 -2.65 9.24
N VAL A 121 2.42 -2.02 10.41
CA VAL A 121 3.45 -1.20 11.05
C VAL A 121 3.39 -1.43 12.57
N VAL A 122 4.57 -1.52 13.20
CA VAL A 122 4.71 -1.65 14.65
C VAL A 122 5.70 -0.62 15.17
N TYR A 123 5.28 0.11 16.19
CA TYR A 123 6.10 1.09 16.92
C TYR A 123 6.59 0.48 18.22
N GLY A 124 7.89 0.58 18.48
CA GLY A 124 8.46 0.27 19.78
C GLY A 124 8.37 1.50 20.69
N SER A 125 7.41 1.55 21.61
CA SER A 125 7.22 2.69 22.49
C SER A 125 8.13 2.64 23.72
N ARG A 126 8.81 3.75 23.98
CA ARG A 126 9.62 4.00 25.19
C ARG A 126 8.76 4.39 26.41
N PHE A 127 7.48 4.68 26.19
CA PHE A 127 6.54 5.13 27.21
C PHE A 127 5.59 4.03 27.70
N LEU A 128 5.37 2.99 26.90
CA LEU A 128 4.67 1.80 27.36
C LEU A 128 5.55 1.02 28.35
N ILE A 129 4.94 0.54 29.43
CA ILE A 129 5.68 -0.14 30.50
C ILE A 129 5.52 -1.65 30.34
N SER A 130 6.66 -2.38 30.29
CA SER A 130 6.68 -3.85 30.33
C SER A 130 7.80 -4.40 31.23
N GLY A 131 8.23 -3.66 32.21
CA GLY A 131 9.33 -4.02 33.08
C GLY A 131 10.13 -2.81 33.56
N GLU A 132 11.41 -2.98 33.78
CA GLU A 132 12.33 -1.90 34.14
C GLU A 132 12.55 -0.96 32.97
N ARG A 133 12.63 0.33 33.21
CA ARG A 133 13.00 1.32 32.22
C ARG A 133 13.91 2.39 32.78
N ARG A 134 14.87 2.89 32.02
CA ARG A 134 15.60 4.11 32.32
C ARG A 134 14.68 5.32 32.28
N VAL A 135 14.61 6.14 33.29
CA VAL A 135 13.76 7.34 33.34
C VAL A 135 14.34 8.40 32.41
N MET A 136 13.50 8.90 31.52
CA MET A 136 13.89 9.99 30.60
C MET A 136 13.83 11.35 31.29
N TYR A 137 14.61 12.31 30.77
CA TYR A 137 14.56 13.69 31.24
C TYR A 137 13.17 14.29 31.02
N TYR A 138 12.67 15.02 32.01
CA TYR A 138 11.31 15.57 32.02
C TYR A 138 10.99 16.40 30.77
N TRP A 139 11.85 17.37 30.42
CA TRP A 139 11.62 18.24 29.26
C TRP A 139 11.64 17.51 27.93
N HIS A 140 12.46 16.48 27.79
CA HIS A 140 12.45 15.62 26.61
C HIS A 140 11.18 14.78 26.50
N SER A 141 10.71 14.25 27.62
CA SER A 141 9.46 13.51 27.69
C SER A 141 8.28 14.43 27.34
N LEU A 142 8.25 15.65 27.87
CA LEU A 142 7.21 16.63 27.59
C LEU A 142 7.19 17.03 26.11
N ALA A 143 8.35 17.33 25.53
CA ALA A 143 8.47 17.68 24.11
C ALA A 143 8.01 16.52 23.20
N ASN A 144 8.41 15.27 23.52
CA ASN A 144 7.97 14.08 22.79
C ASN A 144 6.45 13.91 22.88
N HIS A 145 5.85 14.01 24.07
CA HIS A 145 4.41 13.93 24.23
C HIS A 145 3.66 15.00 23.46
N PHE A 146 4.19 16.22 23.40
CA PHE A 146 3.59 17.32 22.63
C PHE A 146 3.61 17.01 21.13
N LEU A 147 4.75 16.59 20.58
CA LEU A 147 4.89 16.22 19.16
C LEU A 147 4.03 15.01 18.82
N THR A 148 4.04 13.99 19.68
CA THR A 148 3.20 12.79 19.50
C THR A 148 1.72 13.15 19.50
N THR A 149 1.27 14.02 20.42
CA THR A 149 -0.12 14.50 20.48
C THR A 149 -0.49 15.26 19.20
N ALA A 150 0.35 16.17 18.74
CA ALA A 150 0.11 16.91 17.50
C ALA A 150 0.02 15.97 16.28
N CYS A 151 0.90 14.95 16.22
CA CYS A 151 0.87 13.93 15.17
C CYS A 151 -0.39 13.06 15.25
N ASN A 152 -0.79 12.63 16.44
CA ASN A 152 -2.03 11.88 16.69
C ASN A 152 -3.27 12.63 16.20
N MET A 153 -3.37 13.92 16.51
CA MET A 153 -4.47 14.78 16.03
C MET A 153 -4.48 14.89 14.49
N ALA A 154 -3.30 14.97 13.86
CA ALA A 154 -3.19 15.07 12.40
C ALA A 154 -3.48 13.74 11.67
N ALA A 155 -3.24 12.62 12.32
CA ALA A 155 -3.29 11.28 11.74
C ALA A 155 -4.52 10.46 12.18
N ASP A 156 -5.31 10.95 13.15
CA ASP A 156 -6.40 10.21 13.84
C ASP A 156 -5.87 8.90 14.44
N LEU A 157 -4.76 9.00 15.19
CA LEU A 157 -4.11 7.91 15.91
C LEU A 157 -4.13 8.15 17.42
N ASN A 158 -3.71 7.16 18.19
CA ASN A 158 -3.49 7.26 19.63
C ASN A 158 -2.17 6.57 20.02
N LEU A 159 -1.07 6.97 19.36
CA LEU A 159 0.27 6.49 19.70
C LEU A 159 0.77 7.13 21.00
N THR A 160 1.59 6.40 21.74
CA THR A 160 2.27 6.90 22.94
C THR A 160 3.65 7.47 22.62
N ASP A 161 4.29 7.02 21.52
CA ASP A 161 5.64 7.41 21.13
C ASP A 161 5.81 7.47 19.60
N MET A 162 5.54 8.61 18.99
CA MET A 162 5.75 8.81 17.54
C MET A 162 7.22 8.98 17.18
N GLU A 163 8.02 9.56 18.06
CA GLU A 163 9.43 9.89 17.82
C GLU A 163 10.39 8.70 18.03
N THR A 164 9.88 7.51 18.35
CA THR A 164 10.72 6.31 18.51
C THR A 164 11.42 5.96 17.19
N CYS A 165 12.70 5.52 17.25
CA CYS A 165 13.39 4.96 16.09
C CYS A 165 12.79 3.61 15.69
N TYR A 166 12.48 2.75 16.68
CA TYR A 166 11.97 1.41 16.40
C TYR A 166 10.59 1.44 15.74
N LYS A 167 10.62 1.53 14.43
CA LYS A 167 9.48 1.34 13.55
C LYS A 167 9.77 0.14 12.66
N ALA A 168 9.01 -0.94 12.86
CA ALA A 168 9.04 -2.07 11.96
C ALA A 168 7.80 -2.03 11.07
N PHE A 169 7.94 -2.45 9.82
CA PHE A 169 6.89 -2.32 8.81
C PHE A 169 7.01 -3.38 7.71
N ARG A 170 5.89 -3.59 7.00
CA ARG A 170 5.95 -4.31 5.72
C ARG A 170 6.68 -3.46 4.70
N MET A 171 7.70 -4.03 4.06
CA MET A 171 8.55 -3.31 3.10
C MET A 171 7.76 -2.79 1.89
N SER A 172 6.80 -3.55 1.41
CA SER A 172 5.91 -3.13 0.31
C SER A 172 5.18 -1.83 0.63
N LEU A 173 4.64 -1.70 1.86
CA LEU A 173 3.99 -0.48 2.32
C LEU A 173 4.97 0.70 2.41
N ALA A 174 6.14 0.50 3.04
CA ALA A 174 7.12 1.57 3.23
C ALA A 174 7.68 2.08 1.89
N LYS A 175 7.99 1.18 0.95
CA LYS A 175 8.46 1.53 -0.40
C LYS A 175 7.39 2.23 -1.25
N SER A 176 6.11 2.01 -0.98
CA SER A 176 5.02 2.63 -1.72
C SER A 176 4.71 4.07 -1.30
N ILE A 177 5.37 4.55 -0.23
CA ILE A 177 5.15 5.89 0.33
C ILE A 177 6.29 6.84 -0.08
N PRO A 178 6.00 8.00 -0.71
CA PRO A 178 7.01 9.00 -1.02
C PRO A 178 7.47 9.72 0.26
N ILE A 179 8.69 9.48 0.70
CA ILE A 179 9.33 10.16 1.83
C ILE A 179 10.08 11.38 1.30
N ARG A 180 9.78 12.57 1.81
CA ARG A 180 10.36 13.83 1.37
C ARG A 180 11.23 14.51 2.42
N SER A 181 11.03 14.22 3.69
CA SER A 181 11.85 14.79 4.78
C SER A 181 13.24 14.18 4.76
N ASN A 182 14.24 15.03 4.80
CA ASN A 182 15.64 14.60 4.78
C ASN A 182 16.22 14.42 6.19
N ARG A 183 15.69 15.12 7.20
CA ARG A 183 16.15 15.09 8.60
C ARG A 183 15.13 14.42 9.52
N PHE A 184 15.07 14.81 10.78
CA PHE A 184 14.18 14.25 11.83
C PHE A 184 12.67 14.45 11.55
N GLY A 185 12.28 15.26 10.58
CA GLY A 185 10.89 15.31 10.10
C GLY A 185 10.38 14.02 9.45
N ILE A 186 11.25 13.00 9.26
CA ILE A 186 10.83 11.69 8.76
C ILE A 186 9.88 10.98 9.72
N GLU A 187 10.07 11.11 11.04
CA GLU A 187 9.27 10.41 12.03
C GLU A 187 7.78 10.79 11.94
N PRO A 188 7.39 12.08 12.01
CA PRO A 188 5.99 12.44 11.80
C PRO A 188 5.53 12.24 10.36
N GLU A 189 6.39 12.41 9.34
CA GLU A 189 5.99 12.21 7.95
C GLU A 189 5.56 10.78 7.67
N ILE A 190 6.38 9.80 8.04
CA ILE A 190 6.09 8.39 7.79
C ILE A 190 4.87 7.93 8.59
N THR A 191 4.72 8.41 9.84
CA THR A 191 3.60 8.11 10.72
C THR A 191 2.27 8.58 10.13
N ILE A 192 2.19 9.86 9.71
CA ILE A 192 0.97 10.41 9.12
C ILE A 192 0.66 9.72 7.78
N LYS A 193 1.67 9.38 6.99
CA LYS A 193 1.47 8.72 5.70
C LYS A 193 1.02 7.27 5.88
N PHE A 194 1.55 6.51 6.85
CA PHE A 194 1.04 5.19 7.20
C PHE A 194 -0.43 5.24 7.62
N ALA A 195 -0.80 6.18 8.49
CA ALA A 195 -2.20 6.37 8.89
C ALA A 195 -3.11 6.72 7.71
N LYS A 196 -2.68 7.63 6.85
CA LYS A 196 -3.44 8.00 5.63
C LYS A 196 -3.58 6.85 4.63
N ARG A 197 -2.62 5.91 4.61
CA ARG A 197 -2.67 4.66 3.86
C ARG A 197 -3.57 3.62 4.55
N GLN A 198 -4.19 3.97 5.70
CA GLN A 198 -5.03 3.06 6.49
C GLN A 198 -4.28 1.80 6.93
N ALA A 199 -2.97 1.92 7.18
CA ALA A 199 -2.17 0.84 7.71
C ALA A 199 -2.66 0.41 9.10
N SER A 200 -2.60 -0.89 9.37
CA SER A 200 -2.84 -1.43 10.71
C SER A 200 -1.61 -1.18 11.58
N ILE A 201 -1.70 -0.17 12.48
CA ILE A 201 -0.58 0.28 13.30
C ILE A 201 -0.73 -0.29 14.71
N TYR A 202 0.35 -0.87 15.25
CA TYR A 202 0.43 -1.41 16.61
C TYR A 202 1.55 -0.73 17.36
N GLU A 203 1.48 -0.71 18.69
CA GLU A 203 2.58 -0.36 19.59
C GLU A 203 2.92 -1.52 20.50
N VAL A 204 4.21 -1.69 20.77
CA VAL A 204 4.75 -2.62 21.76
C VAL A 204 5.73 -1.90 22.68
N PRO A 205 5.81 -2.28 23.98
CA PRO A 205 6.80 -1.70 24.89
C PRO A 205 8.20 -2.17 24.53
N ILE A 206 9.17 -1.25 24.59
CA ILE A 206 10.60 -1.54 24.40
C ILE A 206 11.43 -0.91 25.52
N ASN A 207 12.64 -1.46 25.74
CA ASN A 207 13.66 -0.86 26.56
C ASN A 207 14.46 0.19 25.77
N TYR A 208 14.85 1.26 26.45
CA TYR A 208 15.57 2.39 25.85
C TYR A 208 16.63 2.91 26.81
N TYR A 209 17.86 3.05 26.33
CA TYR A 209 19.03 3.45 27.10
C TYR A 209 19.57 4.81 26.65
N GLY A 210 18.74 5.86 26.77
CA GLY A 210 19.04 7.20 26.25
C GLY A 210 20.37 7.77 26.76
N ARG A 211 21.14 8.40 25.86
CA ARG A 211 22.39 9.10 26.16
C ARG A 211 22.13 10.34 27.02
N THR A 212 23.14 10.73 27.83
CA THR A 212 23.14 11.99 28.55
C THR A 212 23.55 13.15 27.64
N TYR A 213 23.39 14.39 28.12
CA TYR A 213 23.82 15.57 27.36
C TYR A 213 25.34 15.59 27.15
N GLU A 214 26.12 15.03 28.09
CA GLU A 214 27.60 14.91 28.03
C GLU A 214 28.01 13.88 26.96
N GLU A 215 27.16 12.89 26.69
CA GLU A 215 27.35 11.85 25.67
C GLU A 215 26.91 12.28 24.26
N GLY A 216 26.71 13.57 24.02
CA GLY A 216 26.55 14.14 22.65
C GLY A 216 25.16 14.09 22.04
N LYS A 217 24.09 14.28 22.84
CA LYS A 217 22.71 14.33 22.32
C LYS A 217 22.51 15.44 21.28
N LYS A 218 22.14 15.08 20.06
CA LYS A 218 22.15 15.95 18.86
C LYS A 218 20.82 16.66 18.56
N ILE A 219 19.69 16.40 19.28
CA ILE A 219 18.35 16.91 18.93
C ILE A 219 18.07 18.25 19.67
N GLY A 220 17.67 19.27 18.93
CA GLY A 220 17.45 20.62 19.44
C GLY A 220 16.03 21.18 19.14
N VAL A 221 15.74 22.40 19.67
CA VAL A 221 14.46 23.10 19.49
C VAL A 221 14.13 23.31 18.00
N LYS A 222 15.12 23.51 17.13
CA LYS A 222 14.92 23.67 15.68
C LYS A 222 14.30 22.41 15.06
N ASP A 223 14.65 21.23 15.56
CA ASP A 223 14.11 19.95 15.05
C ASP A 223 12.64 19.79 15.48
N ALA A 224 12.27 20.21 16.69
CA ALA A 224 10.87 20.21 17.14
C ALA A 224 9.99 21.15 16.30
N VAL A 225 10.47 22.35 15.98
CA VAL A 225 9.76 23.29 15.09
C VAL A 225 9.61 22.70 13.70
N ASN A 226 10.66 22.09 13.17
CA ASN A 226 10.61 21.41 11.87
C ASN A 226 9.61 20.23 11.89
N ALA A 227 9.57 19.43 12.95
CA ALA A 227 8.61 18.34 13.10
C ALA A 227 7.16 18.87 13.06
N LEU A 228 6.84 19.96 13.77
CA LEU A 228 5.52 20.60 13.72
C LEU A 228 5.17 21.09 12.33
N TRP A 229 6.12 21.71 11.62
CA TRP A 229 5.92 22.12 10.23
C TRP A 229 5.63 20.92 9.32
N VAL A 230 6.36 19.80 9.49
CA VAL A 230 6.14 18.58 8.73
C VAL A 230 4.77 18.00 9.06
N ILE A 231 4.34 17.96 10.33
CA ILE A 231 3.01 17.51 10.74
C ILE A 231 1.94 18.33 10.00
N LEU A 232 2.03 19.66 10.03
CA LEU A 232 1.09 20.55 9.35
C LEU A 232 1.07 20.32 7.83
N ARG A 233 2.26 20.25 7.21
CA ARG A 233 2.40 19.95 5.80
C ARG A 233 1.77 18.59 5.45
N CYS A 234 2.06 17.55 6.24
CA CYS A 234 1.56 16.22 6.01
C CYS A 234 0.06 16.10 6.26
N TYR A 235 -0.52 16.89 7.19
CA TYR A 235 -1.96 16.98 7.38
C TYR A 235 -2.68 17.34 6.08
N PHE A 236 -2.17 18.33 5.33
CA PHE A 236 -2.75 18.76 4.05
C PHE A 236 -2.27 17.98 2.85
N THR A 237 -1.18 17.21 2.96
CA THR A 237 -0.59 16.52 1.81
C THR A 237 -1.48 15.38 1.30
N ARG A 238 -1.50 15.21 -0.02
CA ARG A 238 -2.14 14.08 -0.72
C ARG A 238 -1.11 13.12 -1.32
N ASP A 239 0.16 13.46 -1.18
CA ASP A 239 1.29 12.74 -1.71
C ASP A 239 1.64 11.57 -0.76
N ILE A 240 0.84 10.52 -0.83
CA ILE A 240 0.93 9.32 0.00
C ILE A 240 1.17 8.03 -0.80
N TYR A 241 1.31 8.15 -2.12
CA TYR A 241 1.60 7.06 -3.05
C TYR A 241 2.78 7.41 -3.94
N MET A 242 3.76 6.49 -4.08
CA MET A 242 4.82 6.62 -5.09
C MET A 242 4.22 6.53 -6.50
N ASP A 243 3.29 5.60 -6.71
CA ASP A 243 2.52 5.50 -7.95
C ASP A 243 1.31 6.44 -7.92
N ARG A 244 1.25 7.34 -8.89
CA ARG A 244 0.15 8.31 -9.06
C ARG A 244 -1.17 7.64 -9.43
N GLY A 245 -1.11 6.53 -10.17
CA GLY A 245 -2.28 5.71 -10.52
C GLY A 245 -2.96 5.14 -9.28
N ALA A 246 -2.18 4.57 -8.36
CA ALA A 246 -2.67 4.08 -7.08
C ALA A 246 -3.36 5.19 -6.26
N GLY A 247 -2.84 6.43 -6.32
CA GLY A 247 -3.48 7.60 -5.67
C GLY A 247 -4.84 7.96 -6.24
N ILE A 248 -5.05 7.80 -7.56
CA ILE A 248 -6.35 8.01 -8.21
C ILE A 248 -7.32 6.90 -7.78
N LEU A 249 -6.89 5.64 -7.83
CA LEU A 249 -7.71 4.49 -7.46
C LEU A 249 -8.17 4.57 -6.01
N ASP A 250 -7.29 4.96 -5.08
CA ASP A 250 -7.64 5.18 -3.67
C ASP A 250 -8.66 6.32 -3.50
N SER A 251 -8.50 7.40 -4.25
CA SER A 251 -9.44 8.52 -4.24
C SER A 251 -10.84 8.11 -4.74
N LEU A 252 -10.92 7.26 -5.76
CA LEU A 252 -12.16 6.68 -6.26
C LEU A 252 -12.72 5.62 -5.30
N ALA A 253 -11.87 4.89 -4.59
CA ALA A 253 -12.28 3.94 -3.55
C ALA A 253 -13.11 4.61 -2.43
N GLY A 254 -12.82 5.86 -2.11
CA GLY A 254 -13.56 6.67 -1.14
C GLY A 254 -15.00 7.04 -1.55
N THR A 255 -15.37 6.88 -2.82
CA THR A 255 -16.71 7.22 -3.33
C THR A 255 -17.72 6.09 -3.08
N ARG A 256 -18.24 6.01 -1.84
CA ARG A 256 -19.05 4.88 -1.37
C ARG A 256 -20.37 4.71 -2.12
N ARG A 257 -21.05 5.82 -2.44
CA ARG A 257 -22.34 5.79 -3.17
C ARG A 257 -22.14 5.41 -4.62
N PHE A 258 -21.06 5.86 -5.24
CA PHE A 258 -20.71 5.49 -6.61
C PHE A 258 -20.37 3.99 -6.72
N ASN A 259 -19.54 3.48 -5.81
CA ASN A 259 -19.21 2.05 -5.74
C ASN A 259 -20.46 1.19 -5.51
N LYS A 260 -21.39 1.66 -4.65
CA LYS A 260 -22.67 0.99 -4.45
C LYS A 260 -23.53 1.01 -5.72
N TRP A 261 -23.57 2.12 -6.45
CA TRP A 261 -24.30 2.21 -7.73
C TRP A 261 -23.73 1.22 -8.75
N MET A 262 -22.42 1.14 -8.91
CA MET A 262 -21.75 0.15 -9.76
C MET A 262 -22.11 -1.29 -9.35
N ALA A 263 -21.99 -1.59 -8.04
CA ALA A 263 -22.36 -2.90 -7.51
C ALA A 263 -23.84 -3.26 -7.76
N ASP A 264 -24.74 -2.32 -7.54
CA ASP A 264 -26.18 -2.53 -7.79
C ASP A 264 -26.46 -2.80 -9.27
N THR A 265 -25.67 -2.22 -10.19
CA THR A 265 -25.80 -2.44 -11.65
C THR A 265 -25.41 -3.86 -12.04
N VAL A 266 -24.36 -4.42 -11.45
CA VAL A 266 -23.87 -5.78 -11.80
C VAL A 266 -24.50 -6.89 -10.96
N ARG A 267 -25.03 -6.58 -9.77
CA ARG A 267 -25.59 -7.56 -8.83
C ARG A 267 -26.66 -8.50 -9.39
N PRO A 268 -27.59 -8.07 -10.27
CA PRO A 268 -28.61 -8.97 -10.85
C PRO A 268 -28.03 -10.12 -11.69
N TRP A 269 -26.78 -10.00 -12.13
CA TRP A 269 -26.10 -10.95 -12.99
C TRP A 269 -25.21 -11.95 -12.21
N LEU A 270 -25.06 -11.77 -10.90
CA LEU A 270 -24.23 -12.61 -10.07
C LEU A 270 -24.94 -13.88 -9.61
N GLY A 271 -24.26 -15.02 -9.75
CA GLY A 271 -24.64 -16.30 -9.17
C GLY A 271 -24.20 -16.46 -7.72
N ASN A 272 -23.96 -17.69 -7.30
CA ASN A 272 -23.63 -18.06 -5.92
C ASN A 272 -22.15 -18.33 -5.69
N HIS A 273 -21.42 -18.77 -6.72
CA HIS A 273 -19.98 -19.09 -6.71
C HIS A 273 -19.23 -18.09 -7.55
N VAL A 274 -18.73 -17.04 -6.90
CA VAL A 274 -18.20 -15.84 -7.59
C VAL A 274 -16.69 -15.76 -7.44
N LEU A 275 -15.99 -15.51 -8.57
CA LEU A 275 -14.60 -15.06 -8.61
C LEU A 275 -14.56 -13.58 -9.00
N GLU A 276 -13.98 -12.73 -8.15
CA GLU A 276 -13.67 -11.34 -8.46
C GLU A 276 -12.18 -11.21 -8.80
N LEU A 277 -11.88 -10.71 -9.99
CA LEU A 277 -10.52 -10.47 -10.49
C LEU A 277 -10.23 -8.97 -10.41
N GLY A 278 -9.08 -8.59 -9.81
CA GLY A 278 -8.73 -7.20 -9.57
C GLY A 278 -9.56 -6.58 -8.45
N SER A 279 -9.70 -7.28 -7.32
CA SER A 279 -10.53 -6.84 -6.19
C SER A 279 -9.98 -5.60 -5.47
N GLY A 280 -8.71 -5.26 -5.68
CA GLY A 280 -8.02 -4.20 -4.95
C GLY A 280 -8.15 -4.39 -3.44
N ILE A 281 -8.43 -3.32 -2.73
CA ILE A 281 -8.67 -3.34 -1.27
C ILE A 281 -10.11 -3.75 -0.89
N GLY A 282 -10.88 -4.32 -1.83
CA GLY A 282 -12.21 -4.88 -1.58
C GLY A 282 -13.37 -3.87 -1.64
N ASN A 283 -13.26 -2.82 -2.43
CA ASN A 283 -14.33 -1.81 -2.56
C ASN A 283 -15.59 -2.36 -3.20
N MET A 284 -15.45 -3.23 -4.19
CA MET A 284 -16.57 -3.93 -4.80
C MET A 284 -16.93 -5.19 -4.02
N THR A 285 -15.93 -5.92 -3.51
CA THR A 285 -16.07 -7.12 -2.69
C THR A 285 -17.06 -6.93 -1.54
N GLN A 286 -17.02 -5.78 -0.81
CA GLN A 286 -17.92 -5.49 0.30
C GLN A 286 -19.41 -5.47 -0.09
N HIS A 287 -19.72 -5.13 -1.35
CA HIS A 287 -21.08 -5.05 -1.88
C HIS A 287 -21.52 -6.32 -2.60
N LEU A 288 -20.60 -7.04 -3.24
CA LEU A 288 -20.90 -8.18 -4.10
C LEU A 288 -20.84 -9.52 -3.36
N SER A 289 -20.00 -9.66 -2.31
CA SER A 289 -19.81 -10.92 -1.58
C SER A 289 -20.99 -11.32 -0.67
N ARG A 290 -21.86 -10.35 -0.34
CA ARG A 290 -23.00 -10.62 0.56
C ARG A 290 -24.03 -11.53 -0.09
N GLY A 291 -24.47 -12.57 0.64
CA GLY A 291 -25.48 -13.52 0.17
C GLY A 291 -24.98 -14.50 -0.88
N ARG A 292 -23.66 -14.64 -1.10
CA ARG A 292 -23.08 -15.65 -1.96
C ARG A 292 -22.65 -16.87 -1.16
N LYS A 293 -22.69 -18.06 -1.79
CA LYS A 293 -22.23 -19.31 -1.13
C LYS A 293 -20.70 -19.29 -1.00
N THR A 294 -20.00 -18.97 -2.09
CA THR A 294 -18.55 -18.77 -2.10
C THR A 294 -18.20 -17.51 -2.87
N TYR A 295 -17.21 -16.79 -2.36
CA TYR A 295 -16.68 -15.60 -3.00
C TYR A 295 -15.15 -15.60 -2.91
N VAL A 296 -14.48 -15.65 -4.05
CA VAL A 296 -13.02 -15.56 -4.12
C VAL A 296 -12.66 -14.17 -4.66
N ALA A 297 -12.02 -13.38 -3.83
CA ALA A 297 -11.50 -12.07 -4.24
C ALA A 297 -10.02 -12.21 -4.59
N SER A 298 -9.62 -11.81 -5.78
CA SER A 298 -8.23 -11.93 -6.22
C SER A 298 -7.66 -10.62 -6.74
N ASP A 299 -6.36 -10.45 -6.55
CA ASP A 299 -5.60 -9.32 -7.03
C ASP A 299 -4.17 -9.77 -7.37
N ILE A 300 -3.44 -8.99 -8.15
CA ILE A 300 -2.01 -9.22 -8.42
C ILE A 300 -1.13 -8.66 -7.30
N ASP A 301 -1.64 -7.66 -6.57
CA ASP A 301 -0.93 -6.92 -5.53
C ASP A 301 -1.15 -7.56 -4.15
N ASP A 302 -0.06 -8.04 -3.54
CA ASP A 302 -0.09 -8.67 -2.23
C ASP A 302 -0.46 -7.69 -1.09
N GLU A 303 -0.16 -6.39 -1.22
CA GLU A 303 -0.59 -5.37 -0.27
C GLU A 303 -2.11 -5.21 -0.28
N HIS A 304 -2.72 -5.17 -1.47
CA HIS A 304 -4.17 -5.16 -1.61
C HIS A 304 -4.81 -6.39 -0.94
N LEU A 305 -4.24 -7.57 -1.19
CA LEU A 305 -4.74 -8.82 -0.60
C LEU A 305 -4.58 -8.85 0.92
N ALA A 306 -3.49 -8.33 1.46
CA ALA A 306 -3.30 -8.22 2.91
C ALA A 306 -4.39 -7.34 3.55
N ARG A 307 -4.66 -6.17 2.99
CA ARG A 307 -5.75 -5.27 3.44
C ARG A 307 -7.13 -5.92 3.32
N LEU A 308 -7.36 -6.63 2.23
CA LEU A 308 -8.61 -7.34 1.99
C LEU A 308 -8.83 -8.42 3.07
N ARG A 309 -7.80 -9.20 3.41
CA ARG A 309 -7.85 -10.21 4.48
C ARG A 309 -8.20 -9.59 5.84
N VAL A 310 -7.60 -8.46 6.18
CA VAL A 310 -7.91 -7.74 7.43
C VAL A 310 -9.34 -7.22 7.41
N ARG A 311 -9.74 -6.54 6.32
CA ARG A 311 -11.07 -5.91 6.18
C ARG A 311 -12.22 -6.89 6.25
N PHE A 312 -12.04 -8.10 5.75
CA PHE A 312 -13.09 -9.13 5.68
C PHE A 312 -12.85 -10.32 6.63
N ARG A 313 -12.00 -10.13 7.64
CA ARG A 313 -11.76 -11.14 8.66
C ARG A 313 -13.09 -11.64 9.26
N GLY A 314 -13.22 -12.97 9.36
CA GLY A 314 -14.43 -13.61 9.93
C GLY A 314 -15.62 -13.75 8.97
N ARG A 315 -15.46 -13.49 7.67
CA ARG A 315 -16.45 -13.85 6.66
C ARG A 315 -16.18 -15.26 6.10
N PRO A 316 -16.95 -16.27 6.48
CA PRO A 316 -16.65 -17.67 6.16
C PRO A 316 -16.79 -17.98 4.65
N ASN A 317 -17.59 -17.21 3.93
CA ASN A 317 -17.84 -17.38 2.49
C ASN A 317 -16.83 -16.66 1.60
N LEU A 318 -15.88 -15.90 2.17
CA LEU A 318 -14.93 -15.07 1.40
C LEU A 318 -13.52 -15.55 1.65
N THR A 319 -12.82 -15.85 0.55
CA THR A 319 -11.38 -16.12 0.52
C THR A 319 -10.67 -15.14 -0.40
N SER A 320 -9.37 -14.96 -0.19
CA SER A 320 -8.56 -14.11 -1.05
C SER A 320 -7.33 -14.84 -1.56
N ARG A 321 -6.94 -14.57 -2.80
CA ARG A 321 -5.76 -15.17 -3.42
C ARG A 321 -5.09 -14.23 -4.41
N ARG A 322 -3.81 -14.47 -4.66
CA ARG A 322 -3.10 -13.82 -5.76
C ARG A 322 -3.53 -14.48 -7.08
N CYS A 323 -3.79 -13.68 -8.11
CA CYS A 323 -4.11 -14.16 -9.45
C CYS A 323 -3.75 -13.08 -10.48
N ASP A 324 -2.92 -13.45 -11.44
CA ASP A 324 -2.51 -12.63 -12.58
C ASP A 324 -3.29 -13.08 -13.83
N LEU A 325 -4.04 -12.16 -14.44
CA LEU A 325 -4.85 -12.43 -15.63
C LEU A 325 -4.01 -12.91 -16.82
N THR A 326 -2.73 -12.56 -16.84
CA THR A 326 -1.81 -12.92 -17.95
C THR A 326 -1.14 -14.29 -17.77
N ARG A 327 -1.34 -14.94 -16.60
CA ARG A 327 -0.68 -16.21 -16.26
C ARG A 327 -1.68 -17.36 -16.23
N PRO A 328 -1.74 -18.22 -17.27
CA PRO A 328 -2.68 -19.37 -17.30
C PRO A 328 -2.57 -20.30 -16.10
N ALA A 329 -1.34 -20.49 -15.56
CA ALA A 329 -1.10 -21.33 -14.39
C ALA A 329 -1.85 -20.87 -13.12
N ASP A 330 -2.13 -19.56 -12.97
CA ASP A 330 -2.88 -19.03 -11.84
C ASP A 330 -4.37 -19.43 -11.89
N PHE A 331 -4.83 -19.96 -13.02
CA PHE A 331 -6.21 -20.42 -13.25
C PHE A 331 -6.37 -21.95 -13.20
N ASP A 332 -5.30 -22.74 -13.10
CA ASP A 332 -5.39 -24.20 -13.20
C ASP A 332 -6.30 -24.82 -12.13
N ASP A 333 -6.20 -24.37 -10.89
CA ASP A 333 -7.06 -24.81 -9.78
C ASP A 333 -8.42 -24.07 -9.71
N LEU A 334 -8.66 -23.10 -10.59
CA LEU A 334 -9.91 -22.33 -10.68
C LEU A 334 -10.82 -22.82 -11.80
N ARG A 335 -10.33 -23.67 -12.72
CA ARG A 335 -11.05 -24.11 -13.92
C ARG A 335 -12.42 -24.68 -13.62
N GLY A 336 -13.45 -24.17 -14.28
CA GLY A 336 -14.83 -24.68 -14.19
C GLY A 336 -15.48 -24.59 -12.82
N ARG A 337 -14.98 -23.77 -11.89
CA ARG A 337 -15.45 -23.73 -10.51
C ARG A 337 -16.51 -22.66 -10.23
N PHE A 338 -16.62 -21.64 -11.06
CA PHE A 338 -17.44 -20.48 -10.78
C PHE A 338 -18.64 -20.37 -11.72
N ASP A 339 -19.78 -20.03 -11.16
CA ASP A 339 -20.95 -19.66 -11.96
C ASP A 339 -20.85 -18.19 -12.45
N THR A 340 -20.00 -17.39 -11.81
CA THR A 340 -19.79 -16.00 -12.19
C THR A 340 -18.35 -15.57 -11.98
N VAL A 341 -17.78 -14.90 -12.99
CA VAL A 341 -16.52 -14.15 -12.86
C VAL A 341 -16.82 -12.66 -13.04
N VAL A 342 -16.35 -11.84 -12.11
CA VAL A 342 -16.48 -10.38 -12.13
C VAL A 342 -15.08 -9.78 -12.30
N CYS A 343 -14.92 -8.94 -13.34
CA CYS A 343 -13.67 -8.26 -13.65
C CYS A 343 -13.98 -6.80 -14.02
N LEU A 344 -13.75 -5.88 -13.09
CA LEU A 344 -14.18 -4.48 -13.23
C LEU A 344 -12.97 -3.54 -13.21
N ASN A 345 -12.75 -2.83 -14.31
CA ASN A 345 -11.61 -1.93 -14.53
C ASN A 345 -10.24 -2.63 -14.35
N VAL A 346 -10.05 -3.75 -15.04
CA VAL A 346 -8.79 -4.51 -14.99
C VAL A 346 -8.29 -4.87 -16.38
N VAL A 347 -9.18 -5.31 -17.30
CA VAL A 347 -8.81 -5.79 -18.64
C VAL A 347 -8.09 -4.71 -19.45
N GLU A 348 -8.44 -3.44 -19.26
CA GLU A 348 -7.79 -2.29 -19.89
C GLU A 348 -6.32 -2.08 -19.51
N HIS A 349 -5.88 -2.69 -18.38
CA HIS A 349 -4.48 -2.67 -17.92
C HIS A 349 -3.67 -3.85 -18.47
N VAL A 350 -4.29 -4.75 -19.23
CA VAL A 350 -3.63 -5.92 -19.80
C VAL A 350 -3.36 -5.69 -21.29
N GLU A 351 -2.12 -5.88 -21.72
CA GLU A 351 -1.73 -5.71 -23.11
C GLU A 351 -2.38 -6.76 -24.02
N ASP A 352 -2.28 -8.04 -23.64
CA ASP A 352 -2.99 -9.15 -24.27
C ASP A 352 -4.34 -9.42 -23.57
N ASP A 353 -5.33 -8.60 -23.93
CA ASP A 353 -6.68 -8.69 -23.38
C ASP A 353 -7.40 -10.00 -23.79
N LEU A 354 -7.03 -10.57 -24.92
CA LEU A 354 -7.62 -11.82 -25.40
C LEU A 354 -7.18 -13.01 -24.53
N LEU A 355 -5.90 -13.08 -24.18
CA LEU A 355 -5.39 -14.10 -23.26
C LEU A 355 -6.07 -13.96 -21.89
N ALA A 356 -6.18 -12.74 -21.37
CA ALA A 356 -6.88 -12.47 -20.11
C ALA A 356 -8.34 -12.96 -20.15
N LEU A 357 -9.07 -12.65 -21.22
CA LEU A 357 -10.46 -13.09 -21.39
C LEU A 357 -10.60 -14.61 -21.53
N ARG A 358 -9.66 -15.29 -22.19
CA ARG A 358 -9.60 -16.77 -22.25
C ARG A 358 -9.36 -17.40 -20.88
N ASN A 359 -8.46 -16.82 -20.09
CA ASN A 359 -8.20 -17.25 -18.72
C ASN A 359 -9.46 -17.05 -17.83
N ILE A 360 -10.12 -15.89 -17.93
CA ILE A 360 -11.41 -15.64 -17.27
C ILE A 360 -12.45 -16.69 -17.64
N ARG A 361 -12.57 -17.03 -18.94
CA ARG A 361 -13.48 -18.06 -19.40
C ARG A 361 -13.18 -19.44 -18.81
N SER A 362 -11.91 -19.78 -18.68
CA SER A 362 -11.50 -21.09 -18.14
C SER A 362 -11.95 -21.33 -16.69
N ALA A 363 -12.10 -20.27 -15.89
CA ALA A 363 -12.58 -20.36 -14.51
C ALA A 363 -14.10 -20.61 -14.40
N LEU A 364 -14.84 -20.36 -15.48
CA LEU A 364 -16.30 -20.51 -15.47
C LEU A 364 -16.72 -21.96 -15.73
N GLN A 365 -17.72 -22.40 -14.99
CA GLN A 365 -18.45 -23.63 -15.30
C GLN A 365 -19.25 -23.46 -16.63
N PRO A 366 -19.64 -24.55 -17.30
CA PRO A 366 -20.51 -24.48 -18.48
C PRO A 366 -21.78 -23.66 -18.19
N GLY A 367 -22.07 -22.68 -19.04
CA GLY A 367 -23.18 -21.74 -18.85
C GLY A 367 -22.97 -20.64 -17.81
N GLY A 368 -21.80 -20.61 -17.15
CA GLY A 368 -21.43 -19.53 -16.22
C GLY A 368 -21.22 -18.19 -16.92
N ARG A 369 -21.29 -17.08 -16.18
CA ARG A 369 -21.24 -15.70 -16.71
C ARG A 369 -19.95 -14.98 -16.37
N ALA A 370 -19.42 -14.24 -17.35
CA ALA A 370 -18.43 -13.20 -17.12
C ALA A 370 -19.12 -11.82 -17.15
N ILE A 371 -18.75 -10.98 -16.18
CA ILE A 371 -19.17 -9.58 -16.08
C ILE A 371 -17.91 -8.74 -16.19
N ILE A 372 -17.69 -8.13 -17.35
CA ILE A 372 -16.46 -7.39 -17.67
C ILE A 372 -16.81 -5.91 -17.81
N LEU A 373 -16.32 -5.06 -16.91
CA LEU A 373 -16.45 -3.61 -17.02
C LEU A 373 -15.11 -3.03 -17.47
N VAL A 374 -15.17 -2.24 -18.54
CA VAL A 374 -14.01 -1.51 -19.09
C VAL A 374 -14.38 -0.05 -19.38
N PRO A 375 -13.41 0.88 -19.40
CA PRO A 375 -13.62 2.25 -19.79
C PRO A 375 -14.04 2.32 -21.27
N GLN A 376 -15.09 3.13 -21.55
CA GLN A 376 -15.67 3.26 -22.88
C GLN A 376 -15.16 4.52 -23.58
N ASP A 377 -15.08 4.41 -24.91
CA ASP A 377 -14.84 5.48 -25.88
C ASP A 377 -13.42 6.08 -25.86
N GLN A 378 -12.66 5.69 -26.89
CA GLN A 378 -11.30 6.18 -27.15
C GLN A 378 -11.25 7.72 -27.31
N ALA A 379 -12.35 8.37 -27.69
CA ALA A 379 -12.41 9.83 -27.80
C ALA A 379 -12.20 10.56 -26.45
N VAL A 380 -12.40 9.91 -25.31
CA VAL A 380 -12.15 10.45 -23.97
C VAL A 380 -10.84 9.99 -23.35
N TYR A 381 -10.05 9.16 -24.03
CA TYR A 381 -8.72 8.75 -23.56
C TYR A 381 -7.82 9.99 -23.35
N GLY A 382 -7.23 10.12 -22.18
CA GLY A 382 -6.48 11.32 -21.79
C GLY A 382 -5.36 11.08 -20.77
N SER A 383 -4.92 12.15 -20.10
CA SER A 383 -3.86 12.07 -19.09
C SER A 383 -4.20 11.15 -17.92
N LEU A 384 -5.47 11.12 -17.50
CA LEU A 384 -5.94 10.23 -16.43
C LEU A 384 -5.78 8.75 -16.79
N ASP A 385 -6.11 8.37 -18.05
CA ASP A 385 -5.93 7.00 -18.51
C ASP A 385 -4.46 6.58 -18.53
N LYS A 386 -3.59 7.48 -18.98
CA LYS A 386 -2.13 7.24 -19.00
C LYS A 386 -1.56 7.03 -17.59
N VAL A 387 -1.96 7.87 -16.64
CA VAL A 387 -1.54 7.76 -15.24
C VAL A 387 -2.08 6.49 -14.59
N LEU A 388 -3.29 6.06 -14.96
CA LEU A 388 -3.87 4.80 -14.53
C LEU A 388 -3.22 3.58 -15.20
N GLY A 389 -2.41 3.75 -16.24
CA GLY A 389 -1.79 2.65 -16.98
C GLY A 389 -2.75 1.91 -17.91
N HIS A 390 -3.79 2.59 -18.41
CA HIS A 390 -4.70 1.99 -19.40
C HIS A 390 -4.01 1.89 -20.77
N TYR A 391 -3.96 0.70 -21.32
CA TYR A 391 -3.52 0.51 -22.71
C TYR A 391 -4.54 1.08 -23.69
N ARG A 392 -5.85 0.94 -23.39
CA ARG A 392 -6.94 1.30 -24.29
C ARG A 392 -8.26 1.56 -23.58
N ARG A 393 -9.19 2.17 -24.31
CA ARG A 393 -10.63 2.19 -24.02
C ARG A 393 -11.36 1.42 -25.10
N TYR A 394 -12.53 0.89 -24.79
CA TYR A 394 -13.28 0.03 -25.70
C TYR A 394 -14.53 0.72 -26.21
N SER A 395 -14.93 0.43 -27.46
CA SER A 395 -16.34 0.55 -27.86
C SER A 395 -17.09 -0.72 -27.40
N GLU A 396 -18.41 -0.66 -27.35
CA GLU A 396 -19.24 -1.85 -27.09
C GLU A 396 -18.93 -2.97 -28.10
N GLN A 397 -18.83 -2.62 -29.38
CA GLN A 397 -18.53 -3.58 -30.44
C GLN A 397 -17.15 -4.24 -30.28
N GLN A 398 -16.13 -3.48 -29.89
CA GLN A 398 -14.79 -4.02 -29.62
C GLN A 398 -14.81 -4.98 -28.44
N LEU A 399 -15.46 -4.60 -27.31
CA LEU A 399 -15.57 -5.49 -26.15
C LEU A 399 -16.31 -6.78 -26.52
N ARG A 400 -17.43 -6.66 -27.25
CA ARG A 400 -18.20 -7.79 -27.75
C ARG A 400 -17.34 -8.72 -28.60
N SER A 401 -16.66 -8.19 -29.63
CA SER A 401 -15.79 -8.97 -30.52
C SER A 401 -14.69 -9.69 -29.74
N ARG A 402 -14.03 -9.03 -28.79
CA ARG A 402 -12.99 -9.65 -27.94
C ARG A 402 -13.55 -10.76 -27.06
N MET A 403 -14.73 -10.57 -26.47
CA MET A 403 -15.36 -11.63 -25.67
C MET A 403 -15.80 -12.81 -26.53
N GLU A 404 -16.37 -12.56 -27.70
CA GLU A 404 -16.76 -13.62 -28.66
C GLU A 404 -15.51 -14.41 -29.17
N GLU A 405 -14.40 -13.72 -29.47
CA GLU A 405 -13.13 -14.33 -29.86
C GLU A 405 -12.49 -15.16 -28.71
N ALA A 406 -12.72 -14.75 -27.47
CA ALA A 406 -12.34 -15.53 -26.30
C ALA A 406 -13.26 -16.74 -26.03
N GLY A 407 -14.35 -16.90 -26.80
CA GLY A 407 -15.29 -18.01 -26.74
C GLY A 407 -16.46 -17.79 -25.81
N PHE A 408 -16.82 -16.57 -25.52
CA PHE A 408 -18.07 -16.24 -24.83
C PHE A 408 -19.22 -16.09 -25.81
N GLN A 409 -20.42 -16.48 -25.40
CA GLN A 409 -21.65 -16.06 -26.02
C GLN A 409 -22.05 -14.70 -25.43
N TRP A 410 -22.11 -13.67 -26.26
CA TRP A 410 -22.53 -12.35 -25.82
C TRP A 410 -24.02 -12.33 -25.43
N GLU A 411 -24.32 -11.90 -24.20
CA GLU A 411 -25.70 -11.76 -23.73
C GLU A 411 -26.18 -10.30 -23.86
N GLN A 412 -25.40 -9.34 -23.32
CA GLN A 412 -25.86 -7.96 -23.21
C GLN A 412 -24.72 -6.98 -22.89
N ALA A 413 -24.90 -5.72 -23.27
CA ALA A 413 -24.13 -4.59 -22.79
C ALA A 413 -24.95 -3.73 -21.81
N LEU A 414 -24.30 -3.25 -20.75
CA LEU A 414 -24.83 -2.21 -19.86
C LEU A 414 -23.92 -0.98 -19.95
N HIS A 415 -24.51 0.17 -20.23
CA HIS A 415 -23.79 1.44 -20.24
C HIS A 415 -23.84 2.07 -18.85
N PHE A 416 -22.69 2.40 -18.31
CA PHE A 416 -22.58 2.90 -16.94
C PHE A 416 -21.89 4.27 -16.89
N ASN A 417 -22.52 5.22 -16.17
CA ASN A 417 -21.94 6.51 -15.83
C ASN A 417 -21.75 7.45 -17.04
N ARG A 418 -22.85 7.88 -17.66
CA ARG A 418 -22.86 8.93 -18.70
C ARG A 418 -22.59 10.32 -18.11
N VAL A 419 -23.13 10.57 -16.93
CA VAL A 419 -23.09 11.87 -16.25
C VAL A 419 -21.68 12.42 -16.06
N THR A 420 -20.67 11.58 -15.83
CA THR A 420 -19.29 12.06 -15.59
C THR A 420 -18.48 12.27 -16.86
N ARG A 421 -18.99 11.90 -18.04
CA ARG A 421 -18.24 12.02 -19.30
C ARG A 421 -17.70 13.44 -19.59
N PRO A 422 -18.48 14.53 -19.43
CA PRO A 422 -17.95 15.87 -19.62
C PRO A 422 -16.79 16.18 -18.65
N GLY A 423 -16.90 15.72 -17.40
CA GLY A 423 -15.86 15.87 -16.38
C GLY A 423 -14.58 15.10 -16.72
N TRP A 424 -14.69 13.87 -17.24
CA TRP A 424 -13.55 13.09 -17.72
C TRP A 424 -12.84 13.79 -18.88
N ARG A 425 -13.60 14.26 -19.88
CA ARG A 425 -13.06 14.99 -21.03
C ARG A 425 -12.37 16.27 -20.61
N LEU A 426 -12.99 17.05 -19.72
CA LEU A 426 -12.42 18.30 -19.21
C LEU A 426 -11.13 18.06 -18.44
N ASN A 427 -11.13 17.16 -17.46
CA ASN A 427 -9.96 16.90 -16.62
C ASN A 427 -8.84 16.16 -17.40
N GLY A 428 -9.17 15.14 -18.20
CA GLY A 428 -8.18 14.30 -18.88
C GLY A 428 -7.63 14.91 -20.17
N LYS A 429 -8.45 15.59 -20.99
CA LYS A 429 -8.01 16.14 -22.29
C LYS A 429 -7.72 17.64 -22.27
N VAL A 430 -8.59 18.44 -21.63
CA VAL A 430 -8.46 19.90 -21.67
C VAL A 430 -7.50 20.38 -20.61
N LEU A 431 -7.74 20.02 -19.35
CA LEU A 431 -6.91 20.45 -18.22
C LEU A 431 -5.68 19.55 -17.99
N ARG A 432 -5.61 18.40 -18.66
CA ARG A 432 -4.52 17.41 -18.55
C ARG A 432 -4.13 17.10 -17.10
N ARG A 433 -5.13 17.04 -16.21
CA ARG A 433 -4.94 16.73 -14.80
C ARG A 433 -4.52 15.27 -14.61
N GLU A 434 -3.71 15.04 -13.61
CA GLU A 434 -3.23 13.71 -13.22
C GLU A 434 -3.92 13.18 -11.94
N SER A 435 -4.91 13.91 -11.41
CA SER A 435 -5.66 13.50 -10.21
C SER A 435 -6.99 14.25 -10.11
N PHE A 436 -7.92 13.70 -9.31
CA PHE A 436 -9.19 14.36 -8.96
C PHE A 436 -9.10 15.13 -7.64
N GLY A 437 -9.78 16.29 -7.57
CA GLY A 437 -9.92 17.02 -6.31
C GLY A 437 -10.85 16.28 -5.32
N ARG A 438 -10.44 16.17 -4.04
CA ARG A 438 -11.28 15.53 -2.99
C ARG A 438 -12.65 16.17 -2.85
N PHE A 439 -12.74 17.48 -2.95
CA PHE A 439 -14.01 18.19 -2.88
C PHE A 439 -14.90 17.81 -4.07
N GLN A 440 -14.32 17.76 -5.28
CA GLN A 440 -15.01 17.35 -6.50
C GLN A 440 -15.56 15.92 -6.39
N LEU A 441 -14.76 14.98 -5.89
CA LEU A 441 -15.19 13.60 -5.69
C LEU A 441 -16.25 13.46 -4.60
N ARG A 442 -16.11 14.19 -3.47
CA ARG A 442 -17.12 14.19 -2.40
C ARG A 442 -18.45 14.75 -2.88
N LEU A 443 -18.43 15.89 -3.60
CA LEU A 443 -19.62 16.49 -4.15
C LEU A 443 -20.28 15.54 -5.18
N PHE A 444 -19.47 14.94 -6.06
CA PHE A 444 -19.95 13.95 -7.01
C PHE A 444 -20.62 12.77 -6.28
N ASP A 445 -19.94 12.16 -5.29
CA ASP A 445 -20.47 11.03 -4.53
C ASP A 445 -21.76 11.39 -3.76
N ALA A 446 -21.83 12.59 -3.20
CA ALA A 446 -23.04 13.09 -2.55
C ALA A 446 -24.24 13.16 -3.49
N LEU A 447 -23.99 13.52 -4.75
CA LEU A 447 -25.02 13.68 -5.79
C LEU A 447 -25.35 12.38 -6.54
N VAL A 448 -24.66 11.27 -6.28
CA VAL A 448 -24.92 9.98 -6.96
C VAL A 448 -26.39 9.55 -6.94
N PRO A 449 -27.20 9.75 -5.87
CA PRO A 449 -28.62 9.41 -5.90
C PRO A 449 -29.40 10.14 -7.00
N VAL A 450 -29.02 11.38 -7.33
CA VAL A 450 -29.60 12.16 -8.43
C VAL A 450 -29.03 11.67 -9.76
N TRP A 451 -27.70 11.54 -9.86
CA TRP A 451 -27.00 11.09 -11.07
C TRP A 451 -27.55 9.75 -11.57
N ARG A 452 -27.75 8.79 -10.67
CA ARG A 452 -28.28 7.46 -10.99
C ARG A 452 -29.65 7.52 -11.66
N ARG A 453 -30.49 8.51 -11.30
CA ARG A 453 -31.87 8.66 -11.88
C ARG A 453 -31.83 9.25 -13.27
N ILE A 454 -30.92 10.19 -13.53
CA ILE A 454 -30.87 10.96 -14.77
C ILE A 454 -29.80 10.46 -15.75
N ASP A 455 -28.93 9.52 -15.35
CA ASP A 455 -27.80 9.06 -16.16
C ASP A 455 -28.20 8.60 -17.57
N ARG A 456 -29.36 7.94 -17.68
CA ARG A 456 -29.89 7.46 -18.97
C ARG A 456 -30.43 8.54 -19.87
N LEU A 457 -30.68 9.73 -19.35
CA LEU A 457 -31.24 10.87 -20.12
C LEU A 457 -30.16 11.58 -20.97
N PHE A 458 -28.88 11.36 -20.66
CA PHE A 458 -27.81 11.99 -21.41
C PHE A 458 -27.60 11.35 -22.78
N PRO A 459 -27.46 12.15 -23.84
CA PRO A 459 -27.44 11.67 -25.26
C PRO A 459 -26.07 11.10 -25.67
N TRP A 460 -25.02 11.30 -24.86
CA TRP A 460 -23.66 10.86 -25.17
C TRP A 460 -23.36 9.45 -24.64
N PRO A 461 -22.33 8.77 -25.18
CA PRO A 461 -21.87 7.47 -24.67
C PRO A 461 -21.47 7.52 -23.20
N ALA A 462 -21.61 6.39 -22.50
CA ALA A 462 -21.18 6.26 -21.11
C ALA A 462 -19.66 6.30 -20.98
N VAL A 463 -19.16 6.52 -19.77
CA VAL A 463 -17.71 6.46 -19.45
C VAL A 463 -17.24 5.02 -19.40
N SER A 464 -18.12 4.09 -19.04
CA SER A 464 -17.80 2.66 -18.98
C SER A 464 -18.88 1.83 -19.65
N VAL A 465 -18.46 0.70 -20.23
CA VAL A 465 -19.33 -0.35 -20.76
C VAL A 465 -19.10 -1.64 -19.97
N ILE A 466 -20.19 -2.33 -19.65
CA ILE A 466 -20.16 -3.62 -18.96
C ILE A 466 -20.66 -4.66 -19.96
N GLY A 467 -19.76 -5.54 -20.38
CA GLY A 467 -20.10 -6.71 -21.18
C GLY A 467 -20.53 -7.87 -20.31
N ILE A 468 -21.63 -8.51 -20.65
CA ILE A 468 -22.09 -9.75 -20.03
C ILE A 468 -22.03 -10.84 -21.09
N GLY A 469 -21.24 -11.85 -20.83
CA GLY A 469 -21.07 -13.00 -21.70
C GLY A 469 -21.17 -14.32 -20.95
N ARG A 470 -21.68 -15.33 -21.60
CA ARG A 470 -21.84 -16.67 -21.04
C ARG A 470 -20.76 -17.60 -21.60
N ALA A 471 -20.16 -18.42 -20.77
CA ALA A 471 -19.31 -19.51 -21.24
C ALA A 471 -20.18 -20.52 -22.00
N ALA A 472 -19.80 -20.79 -23.27
CA ALA A 472 -20.56 -21.77 -24.07
C ALA A 472 -20.59 -23.12 -23.34
N THR A 473 -21.73 -23.77 -23.34
CA THR A 473 -21.86 -25.18 -23.00
C THR A 473 -21.16 -25.99 -24.09
N PRO A 474 -20.31 -26.96 -23.73
CA PRO A 474 -19.63 -27.82 -24.70
C PRO A 474 -20.62 -28.56 -25.61
#